data_5e375bbb87b00b32e6ea0133949f023a
#
_entry.id   5e375bbb87b00b32e6ea0133949f023a
#
_cell.length_a   1.000
_cell.length_b   1.000
_cell.length_c   1.000
_cell.angle_alpha   90.00
_cell.angle_beta   90.00
_cell.angle_gamma   90.00
#
_symmetry.space_group_name_H-M   'P 1'
#
loop_
_entity.id
_entity.type
_entity.pdbx_description
1 polymer ?
#
loop_
_entity_poly.entity_id
_entity_poly.type
_entity_poly.pdbx_seq_one_letter_code
_entity_poly.pdbx_strand_id
1 'polypeptide(L)'
;LDILPLPAYDKLPMEKYFKFNIPFSPFPRGKRVMQIYTSRGCPVGCTFCASTNFNKKYIARSPENVYKEIEYYIEKYNIDEIQFADDNLTFSKSRSIYFFGLLKKLNIQWCTPNGIMVNTLTDEILKKMILSGLYQITLSIDSGSEKVLKEDHRKPVKLKRVPDLINYLRNDNILVHGTVVIGMPNESIEDIEDG
;
A
#
# COMPACT_ATOMS: atom_id res chain seq x y z
N LEU A 1 -9.88 -11.26 -11.89
CA LEU A 1 -8.65 -11.86 -11.35
C LEU A 1 -8.96 -13.11 -10.50
N ASP A 2 -10.15 -13.24 -9.94
CA ASP A 2 -10.52 -14.32 -9.00
C ASP A 2 -10.48 -15.74 -9.58
N ILE A 3 -10.50 -15.87 -10.91
CA ILE A 3 -10.36 -17.16 -11.61
C ILE A 3 -8.92 -17.66 -11.68
N LEU A 4 -7.94 -16.82 -11.33
CA LEU A 4 -6.54 -17.23 -11.32
C LEU A 4 -6.28 -18.15 -10.12
N PRO A 5 -5.48 -19.22 -10.29
CA PRO A 5 -5.07 -20.01 -9.16
C PRO A 5 -4.18 -19.23 -8.20
N LEU A 6 -4.11 -19.68 -6.95
CA LEU A 6 -3.15 -19.13 -6.00
C LEU A 6 -1.72 -19.33 -6.49
N PRO A 7 -0.79 -18.44 -6.16
CA PRO A 7 0.63 -18.63 -6.44
C PRO A 7 1.14 -19.96 -5.89
N ALA A 8 1.94 -20.67 -6.69
CA ALA A 8 2.43 -22.02 -6.37
C ALA A 8 3.59 -21.97 -5.34
N TYR A 9 3.37 -21.36 -4.19
CA TYR A 9 4.37 -21.27 -3.11
C TYR A 9 4.78 -22.64 -2.56
N ASP A 10 3.95 -23.66 -2.74
CA ASP A 10 4.28 -25.07 -2.42
C ASP A 10 5.43 -25.63 -3.26
N LYS A 11 5.78 -25.00 -4.38
CA LYS A 11 6.94 -25.35 -5.22
C LYS A 11 8.22 -24.60 -4.80
N LEU A 12 8.13 -23.71 -3.83
CA LEU A 12 9.26 -22.92 -3.35
C LEU A 12 9.68 -23.39 -1.94
N PRO A 13 10.96 -23.25 -1.57
CA PRO A 13 11.43 -23.57 -0.22
C PRO A 13 11.05 -22.46 0.76
N MET A 14 9.74 -22.29 1.04
CA MET A 14 9.20 -21.17 1.81
C MET A 14 9.85 -20.99 3.19
N GLU A 15 10.23 -22.09 3.85
CA GLU A 15 10.94 -22.02 5.14
C GLU A 15 12.29 -21.28 5.05
N LYS A 16 12.98 -21.39 3.91
CA LYS A 16 14.21 -20.61 3.68
C LYS A 16 13.92 -19.12 3.55
N TYR A 17 12.84 -18.75 2.82
CA TYR A 17 12.43 -17.35 2.69
C TYR A 17 12.07 -16.75 4.05
N PHE A 18 11.28 -17.44 4.86
CA PHE A 18 10.93 -16.99 6.19
C PHE A 18 12.14 -16.89 7.13
N LYS A 19 13.10 -17.82 7.02
CA LYS A 19 14.34 -17.78 7.80
C LYS A 19 15.19 -16.54 7.47
N PHE A 20 15.29 -16.16 6.19
CA PHE A 20 16.03 -14.96 5.79
C PHE A 20 15.30 -13.69 6.19
N ASN A 21 13.97 -13.73 6.18
CA ASN A 21 13.08 -12.61 6.54
C ASN A 21 13.51 -11.26 5.97
N ILE A 22 13.70 -11.21 4.64
CA ILE A 22 14.00 -9.98 3.89
C ILE A 22 12.75 -9.60 3.11
N PRO A 23 11.71 -9.07 3.77
CA PRO A 23 10.49 -8.65 3.11
C PRO A 23 10.66 -7.30 2.41
N PHE A 24 9.63 -6.86 1.71
CA PHE A 24 9.65 -5.59 0.99
C PHE A 24 9.74 -4.37 1.93
N SER A 25 8.99 -4.38 3.03
CA SER A 25 9.19 -3.35 4.07
C SER A 25 10.50 -3.59 4.83
N PRO A 26 11.31 -2.54 5.04
CA PRO A 26 12.55 -2.65 5.81
C PRO A 26 12.33 -2.83 7.34
N PHE A 27 11.10 -2.65 7.81
CA PHE A 27 10.74 -2.73 9.22
C PHE A 27 9.60 -3.72 9.49
N PRO A 28 9.76 -5.01 9.15
CA PRO A 28 8.72 -6.00 9.44
C PRO A 28 8.59 -6.20 10.95
N ARG A 29 7.36 -6.42 11.41
CA ARG A 29 7.09 -6.84 12.78
C ARG A 29 6.99 -8.36 12.89
N GLY A 30 6.57 -9.00 11.81
CA GLY A 30 6.44 -10.44 11.71
C GLY A 30 7.76 -11.15 11.38
N LYS A 31 7.78 -12.44 11.68
CA LYS A 31 8.89 -13.34 11.32
C LYS A 31 8.58 -14.15 10.06
N ARG A 32 7.31 -14.31 9.74
CA ARG A 32 6.82 -15.08 8.59
C ARG A 32 5.92 -14.18 7.73
N VAL A 33 6.60 -13.37 6.92
CA VAL A 33 5.96 -12.32 6.12
C VAL A 33 5.59 -12.84 4.74
N MET A 34 4.36 -12.51 4.29
CA MET A 34 3.90 -12.82 2.95
C MET A 34 3.50 -11.54 2.22
N GLN A 35 3.93 -11.44 0.95
CA GLN A 35 3.47 -10.36 0.06
C GLN A 35 2.21 -10.78 -0.68
N ILE A 36 1.22 -9.89 -0.74
CA ILE A 36 -0.05 -10.15 -1.41
C ILE A 36 -0.44 -8.98 -2.30
N TYR A 37 -0.93 -9.30 -3.50
CA TYR A 37 -1.54 -8.37 -4.42
C TYR A 37 -3.06 -8.56 -4.42
N THR A 38 -3.80 -7.54 -4.05
CA THR A 38 -5.26 -7.55 -4.06
C THR A 38 -5.84 -6.95 -5.34
N SER A 39 -5.02 -6.15 -6.04
CA SER A 39 -5.37 -5.48 -7.28
C SER A 39 -4.12 -5.27 -8.15
N ARG A 40 -4.34 -4.90 -9.39
CA ARG A 40 -3.29 -4.52 -10.35
C ARG A 40 -3.69 -3.23 -11.03
N GLY A 41 -2.70 -2.37 -11.28
CA GLY A 41 -2.83 -1.16 -12.05
C GLY A 41 -3.31 0.06 -11.26
N CYS A 42 -2.88 1.21 -11.73
CA CYS A 42 -3.27 2.51 -11.21
C CYS A 42 -3.59 3.45 -12.39
N PRO A 43 -4.82 4.03 -12.45
CA PRO A 43 -5.22 4.88 -13.57
C PRO A 43 -4.80 6.35 -13.41
N VAL A 44 -4.04 6.71 -12.37
CA VAL A 44 -3.69 8.12 -12.06
C VAL A 44 -2.84 8.73 -13.16
N GLY A 45 -1.87 7.99 -13.71
CA GLY A 45 -1.09 8.45 -14.86
C GLY A 45 0.08 9.38 -14.52
N CYS A 46 0.68 9.21 -13.33
CA CYS A 46 1.87 9.97 -12.93
C CYS A 46 3.00 9.79 -13.95
N THR A 47 3.66 10.89 -14.34
CA THR A 47 4.63 10.94 -15.45
C THR A 47 5.87 10.08 -15.21
N PHE A 48 6.32 9.98 -13.96
CA PHE A 48 7.49 9.20 -13.56
C PHE A 48 7.21 7.72 -13.32
N CYS A 49 5.92 7.32 -13.28
CA CYS A 49 5.53 5.99 -12.83
C CYS A 49 5.49 4.98 -13.98
N ALA A 50 6.26 3.89 -13.86
CA ALA A 50 6.29 2.81 -14.84
C ALA A 50 4.94 2.08 -14.99
N SER A 51 4.13 1.98 -13.92
CA SER A 51 2.80 1.36 -13.96
C SER A 51 1.88 2.03 -14.97
N THR A 52 2.09 3.32 -15.28
CA THR A 52 1.36 4.05 -16.33
C THR A 52 1.49 3.41 -17.71
N ASN A 53 2.61 2.75 -17.99
CA ASN A 53 2.86 2.11 -19.28
C ASN A 53 2.33 0.67 -19.36
N PHE A 54 2.29 -0.03 -18.23
CA PHE A 54 1.96 -1.46 -18.20
C PHE A 54 0.53 -1.74 -17.72
N ASN A 55 0.05 -1.03 -16.72
CA ASN A 55 -1.19 -1.32 -16.03
C ASN A 55 -2.06 -0.08 -15.79
N LYS A 56 -2.54 0.55 -16.87
CA LYS A 56 -3.39 1.75 -16.80
C LYS A 56 -4.78 1.51 -16.20
N LYS A 57 -5.26 0.27 -16.21
CA LYS A 57 -6.59 -0.08 -15.72
C LYS A 57 -6.48 -0.69 -14.34
N TYR A 58 -7.22 -0.13 -13.40
CA TYR A 58 -7.38 -0.76 -12.09
C TYR A 58 -8.28 -2.00 -12.22
N ILE A 59 -7.74 -3.15 -11.88
CA ILE A 59 -8.45 -4.43 -11.86
C ILE A 59 -8.22 -5.07 -10.49
N ALA A 60 -9.29 -5.30 -9.76
CA ALA A 60 -9.21 -5.85 -8.40
C ALA A 60 -9.78 -7.27 -8.33
N ARG A 61 -9.26 -8.02 -7.37
CA ARG A 61 -9.85 -9.27 -6.88
C ARG A 61 -11.01 -8.93 -5.94
N SER A 62 -11.97 -9.84 -5.78
CA SER A 62 -12.99 -9.67 -4.75
C SER A 62 -12.35 -9.72 -3.35
N PRO A 63 -12.88 -8.96 -2.38
CA PRO A 63 -12.41 -9.01 -1.00
C PRO A 63 -12.43 -10.42 -0.41
N GLU A 64 -13.45 -11.21 -0.74
CA GLU A 64 -13.60 -12.60 -0.30
C GLU A 64 -12.52 -13.52 -0.86
N ASN A 65 -12.14 -13.32 -2.12
CA ASN A 65 -11.07 -14.11 -2.73
C ASN A 65 -9.73 -13.83 -2.06
N VAL A 66 -9.43 -12.56 -1.76
CA VAL A 66 -8.20 -12.18 -1.04
C VAL A 66 -8.24 -12.68 0.41
N TYR A 67 -9.38 -12.58 1.09
CA TYR A 67 -9.55 -13.09 2.45
C TYR A 67 -9.22 -14.57 2.54
N LYS A 68 -9.80 -15.40 1.63
CA LYS A 68 -9.54 -16.85 1.58
C LYS A 68 -8.08 -17.19 1.31
N GLU A 69 -7.40 -16.43 0.46
CA GLU A 69 -5.98 -16.60 0.23
C GLU A 69 -5.16 -16.36 1.50
N ILE A 70 -5.45 -15.27 2.20
CA ILE A 70 -4.74 -14.92 3.43
C ILE A 70 -4.99 -16.00 4.50
N GLU A 71 -6.24 -16.39 4.70
CA GLU A 71 -6.65 -17.46 5.62
C GLU A 71 -5.88 -18.75 5.32
N TYR A 72 -5.84 -19.17 4.05
CA TYR A 72 -5.06 -20.32 3.61
C TYR A 72 -3.55 -20.20 3.93
N TYR A 73 -2.94 -19.01 3.77
CA TYR A 73 -1.53 -18.84 4.10
C TYR A 73 -1.26 -18.80 5.61
N ILE A 74 -2.20 -18.28 6.40
CA ILE A 74 -2.13 -18.37 7.86
C ILE A 74 -2.12 -19.84 8.28
N GLU A 75 -3.06 -20.65 7.79
CA GLU A 75 -3.19 -22.07 8.13
C GLU A 75 -2.00 -22.90 7.65
N LYS A 76 -1.58 -22.71 6.39
CA LYS A 76 -0.57 -23.55 5.76
C LYS A 76 0.86 -23.18 6.14
N TYR A 77 1.15 -21.89 6.26
CA TYR A 77 2.51 -21.37 6.43
C TYR A 77 2.74 -20.69 7.76
N ASN A 78 1.73 -20.59 8.63
CA ASN A 78 1.78 -19.85 9.90
C ASN A 78 2.32 -18.41 9.73
N ILE A 79 1.85 -17.72 8.68
CA ILE A 79 2.25 -16.33 8.46
C ILE A 79 1.71 -15.45 9.59
N ASP A 80 2.50 -14.48 10.00
CA ASP A 80 2.19 -13.55 11.08
C ASP A 80 2.15 -12.09 10.64
N GLU A 81 2.50 -11.82 9.36
CA GLU A 81 2.42 -10.50 8.75
C GLU A 81 2.11 -10.57 7.26
N ILE A 82 1.36 -9.58 6.78
CA ILE A 82 1.10 -9.36 5.35
C ILE A 82 1.65 -8.01 4.93
N GLN A 83 2.25 -7.98 3.74
CA GLN A 83 2.64 -6.76 3.04
C GLN A 83 1.84 -6.65 1.74
N PHE A 84 0.94 -5.67 1.67
CA PHE A 84 0.19 -5.41 0.45
C PHE A 84 1.05 -4.62 -0.53
N ALA A 85 1.30 -5.21 -1.70
CA ALA A 85 2.16 -4.66 -2.73
C ALA A 85 1.39 -4.11 -3.94
N ASP A 86 0.13 -3.74 -3.74
CA ASP A 86 -0.74 -3.14 -4.76
C ASP A 86 -0.19 -1.79 -5.27
N ASP A 87 -0.42 -1.48 -6.54
CA ASP A 87 -0.13 -0.15 -7.09
C ASP A 87 -1.00 0.94 -6.43
N ASN A 88 -2.22 0.61 -6.02
CA ASN A 88 -3.12 1.50 -5.29
C ASN A 88 -4.21 0.72 -4.54
N LEU A 89 -3.91 0.25 -3.35
CA LEU A 89 -4.77 -0.61 -2.53
C LEU A 89 -6.15 0.02 -2.22
N THR A 90 -6.18 1.34 -2.03
CA THR A 90 -7.38 2.08 -1.59
C THR A 90 -8.13 2.82 -2.71
N PHE A 91 -7.84 2.51 -3.97
CA PHE A 91 -8.44 3.19 -5.12
C PHE A 91 -9.97 3.11 -5.14
N SER A 92 -10.56 1.96 -4.84
CA SER A 92 -12.01 1.78 -4.73
C SER A 92 -12.47 1.89 -3.28
N LYS A 93 -13.12 3.01 -2.94
CA LYS A 93 -13.57 3.30 -1.56
C LYS A 93 -14.44 2.17 -0.98
N SER A 94 -15.50 1.79 -1.68
CA SER A 94 -16.45 0.78 -1.19
C SER A 94 -15.78 -0.58 -1.00
N ARG A 95 -14.94 -0.99 -1.97
CA ARG A 95 -14.16 -2.22 -1.87
C ARG A 95 -13.22 -2.19 -0.66
N SER A 96 -12.51 -1.09 -0.46
CA SER A 96 -11.55 -0.95 0.64
C SER A 96 -12.22 -1.07 2.00
N ILE A 97 -13.34 -0.37 2.21
CA ILE A 97 -14.10 -0.43 3.47
C ILE A 97 -14.55 -1.86 3.76
N TYR A 98 -15.05 -2.56 2.76
CA TYR A 98 -15.51 -3.94 2.91
C TYR A 98 -14.34 -4.89 3.14
N PHE A 99 -13.25 -4.77 2.36
CA PHE A 99 -12.06 -5.58 2.49
C PHE A 99 -11.42 -5.49 3.89
N PHE A 100 -11.19 -4.28 4.39
CA PHE A 100 -10.61 -4.12 5.73
C PHE A 100 -11.56 -4.61 6.84
N GLY A 101 -12.87 -4.56 6.59
CA GLY A 101 -13.86 -5.18 7.47
C GLY A 101 -13.72 -6.70 7.55
N LEU A 102 -13.41 -7.37 6.44
CA LEU A 102 -13.10 -8.80 6.41
C LEU A 102 -11.74 -9.09 7.04
N LEU A 103 -10.71 -8.34 6.65
CA LEU A 103 -9.33 -8.52 7.11
C LEU A 103 -9.20 -8.47 8.64
N LYS A 104 -9.97 -7.60 9.29
CA LYS A 104 -10.05 -7.52 10.76
C LYS A 104 -10.32 -8.88 11.42
N LYS A 105 -11.08 -9.78 10.78
CA LYS A 105 -11.45 -11.09 11.35
C LYS A 105 -10.26 -12.04 11.44
N LEU A 106 -9.23 -11.84 10.64
CA LEU A 106 -8.03 -12.68 10.62
C LEU A 106 -7.04 -12.34 11.74
N ASN A 107 -7.21 -11.20 12.41
CA ASN A 107 -6.33 -10.74 13.49
C ASN A 107 -4.83 -10.80 13.13
N ILE A 108 -4.49 -10.44 11.90
CA ILE A 108 -3.13 -10.42 11.37
C ILE A 108 -2.63 -8.99 11.21
N GLN A 109 -1.38 -8.73 11.55
CA GLN A 109 -0.76 -7.43 11.29
C GLN A 109 -0.36 -7.28 9.83
N TRP A 110 -0.39 -6.04 9.33
CA TRP A 110 -0.07 -5.77 7.94
C TRP A 110 0.44 -4.35 7.69
N CYS A 111 1.10 -4.17 6.56
CA CYS A 111 1.59 -2.88 6.11
C CYS A 111 1.44 -2.67 4.59
N THR A 112 1.70 -1.43 4.16
CA THR A 112 1.70 -1.03 2.74
C THR A 112 3.05 -0.43 2.37
N PRO A 113 4.05 -1.24 2.04
CA PRO A 113 5.37 -0.73 1.67
C PRO A 113 5.37 -0.02 0.33
N ASN A 114 4.47 -0.37 -0.57
CA ASN A 114 4.43 0.15 -1.95
C ASN A 114 3.80 1.56 -2.08
N GLY A 115 3.32 2.11 -0.99
CA GLY A 115 2.72 3.44 -0.97
C GLY A 115 1.22 3.49 -1.27
N ILE A 116 0.56 4.43 -0.61
CA ILE A 116 -0.86 4.72 -0.82
C ILE A 116 -1.03 6.20 -1.19
N MET A 117 -1.90 6.45 -2.14
CA MET A 117 -2.23 7.80 -2.54
C MET A 117 -3.04 8.52 -1.45
N VAL A 118 -2.54 9.66 -0.98
CA VAL A 118 -3.13 10.46 0.11
C VAL A 118 -4.62 10.74 -0.10
N ASN A 119 -5.02 11.06 -1.34
CA ASN A 119 -6.40 11.43 -1.65
C ASN A 119 -7.42 10.29 -1.53
N THR A 120 -6.97 9.03 -1.54
CA THR A 120 -7.87 7.87 -1.37
C THR A 120 -8.14 7.55 0.09
N LEU A 121 -7.36 8.11 1.01
CA LEU A 121 -7.45 7.86 2.45
C LEU A 121 -8.52 8.75 3.09
N THR A 122 -9.77 8.31 3.09
CA THR A 122 -10.83 8.96 3.88
C THR A 122 -10.74 8.52 5.34
N ASP A 123 -11.32 9.31 6.27
CA ASP A 123 -11.31 8.98 7.70
C ASP A 123 -11.95 7.61 7.97
N GLU A 124 -12.99 7.27 7.22
CA GLU A 124 -13.64 5.96 7.29
C GLU A 124 -12.71 4.82 6.87
N ILE A 125 -11.94 5.00 5.77
CA ILE A 125 -10.94 4.03 5.30
C ILE A 125 -9.83 3.89 6.34
N LEU A 126 -9.29 5.01 6.82
CA LEU A 126 -8.22 5.01 7.83
C LEU A 126 -8.62 4.25 9.09
N LYS A 127 -9.80 4.55 9.63
CA LYS A 127 -10.34 3.85 10.79
C LYS A 127 -10.45 2.34 10.56
N LYS A 128 -10.91 1.92 9.37
CA LYS A 128 -11.00 0.49 9.02
C LYS A 128 -9.63 -0.16 8.86
N MET A 129 -8.66 0.54 8.27
CA MET A 129 -7.28 0.06 8.14
C MET A 129 -6.65 -0.18 9.51
N ILE A 130 -6.72 0.80 10.41
CA ILE A 130 -6.17 0.70 11.77
C ILE A 130 -6.82 -0.48 12.52
N LEU A 131 -8.15 -0.56 12.50
CA LEU A 131 -8.90 -1.63 13.18
C LEU A 131 -8.64 -3.02 12.60
N SER A 132 -8.10 -3.12 11.38
CA SER A 132 -7.79 -4.40 10.73
C SER A 132 -6.35 -4.86 10.89
N GLY A 133 -5.53 -4.15 11.69
CA GLY A 133 -4.16 -4.55 12.01
C GLY A 133 -3.07 -3.81 11.24
N LEU A 134 -3.38 -2.65 10.62
CA LEU A 134 -2.35 -1.78 10.03
C LEU A 134 -1.36 -1.35 11.12
N TYR A 135 -0.06 -1.50 10.88
CA TYR A 135 0.98 -1.00 11.78
C TYR A 135 1.96 -0.03 11.09
N GLN A 136 2.01 -0.05 9.75
CA GLN A 136 2.88 0.81 8.95
C GLN A 136 2.20 1.17 7.64
N ILE A 137 2.31 2.42 7.25
CA ILE A 137 1.82 2.93 5.97
C ILE A 137 2.88 3.77 5.27
N THR A 138 3.02 3.58 3.96
CA THR A 138 3.79 4.48 3.12
C THR A 138 2.83 5.43 2.40
N LEU A 139 3.01 6.73 2.58
CA LEU A 139 2.26 7.77 1.90
C LEU A 139 3.01 8.23 0.67
N SER A 140 2.42 8.08 -0.49
CA SER A 140 2.99 8.58 -1.75
C SER A 140 2.69 10.08 -1.90
N ILE A 141 3.53 10.92 -1.30
CA ILE A 141 3.41 12.39 -1.33
C ILE A 141 4.10 12.94 -2.59
N ASP A 142 5.32 12.48 -2.82
CA ASP A 142 6.20 12.64 -3.96
C ASP A 142 6.77 14.06 -4.17
N SER A 143 6.16 15.13 -3.68
CA SER A 143 6.74 16.48 -3.58
C SER A 143 5.96 17.33 -2.58
N GLY A 144 6.62 18.31 -1.96
CA GLY A 144 5.99 19.37 -1.17
C GLY A 144 5.52 20.55 -2.02
N SER A 145 5.98 20.67 -3.26
CA SER A 145 5.56 21.73 -4.18
C SER A 145 4.27 21.36 -4.92
N GLU A 146 3.20 22.15 -4.74
CA GLU A 146 1.95 21.98 -5.50
C GLU A 146 2.17 22.15 -7.01
N LYS A 147 3.14 22.98 -7.41
CA LYS A 147 3.54 23.21 -8.81
C LYS A 147 4.11 21.91 -9.40
N VAL A 148 5.10 21.30 -8.76
CA VAL A 148 5.74 20.05 -9.20
C VAL A 148 4.72 18.92 -9.28
N LEU A 149 3.88 18.77 -8.26
CA LEU A 149 2.83 17.74 -8.26
C LEU A 149 1.86 17.90 -9.45
N LYS A 150 1.51 19.12 -9.81
CA LYS A 150 0.56 19.40 -10.88
C LYS A 150 1.20 19.32 -12.26
N GLU A 151 2.34 19.99 -12.46
CA GLU A 151 2.92 20.24 -13.78
C GLU A 151 3.86 19.11 -14.21
N ASP A 152 4.73 18.67 -13.31
CA ASP A 152 5.72 17.63 -13.61
C ASP A 152 5.21 16.22 -13.29
N HIS A 153 4.70 15.98 -12.09
CA HIS A 153 4.23 14.65 -11.67
C HIS A 153 2.86 14.27 -12.26
N ARG A 154 2.00 15.26 -12.54
CA ARG A 154 0.59 15.07 -12.87
C ARG A 154 -0.13 14.22 -11.83
N LYS A 155 0.22 14.42 -10.57
CA LYS A 155 -0.29 13.66 -9.44
C LYS A 155 -1.19 14.51 -8.56
N PRO A 156 -2.46 14.13 -8.38
CA PRO A 156 -3.35 14.87 -7.49
C PRO A 156 -3.02 14.51 -6.03
N VAL A 157 -2.33 15.38 -5.33
CA VAL A 157 -2.10 15.27 -3.88
C VAL A 157 -2.63 16.52 -3.19
N LYS A 158 -3.41 16.34 -2.14
CA LYS A 158 -3.90 17.43 -1.27
C LYS A 158 -2.88 17.66 -0.16
N LEU A 159 -1.81 18.43 -0.42
CA LEU A 159 -0.71 18.65 0.53
C LEU A 159 -1.19 19.17 1.89
N LYS A 160 -2.15 20.09 1.91
CA LYS A 160 -2.72 20.65 3.15
C LYS A 160 -3.28 19.58 4.11
N ARG A 161 -3.63 18.40 3.60
CA ARG A 161 -4.15 17.30 4.41
C ARG A 161 -3.04 16.41 5.01
N VAL A 162 -1.84 16.47 4.48
CA VAL A 162 -0.76 15.55 4.85
C VAL A 162 -0.37 15.67 6.34
N PRO A 163 -0.18 16.87 6.91
CA PRO A 163 0.17 17.01 8.33
C PRO A 163 -0.90 16.40 9.26
N ASP A 164 -2.17 16.69 9.02
CA ASP A 164 -3.27 16.16 9.82
C ASP A 164 -3.38 14.64 9.73
N LEU A 165 -3.19 14.10 8.51
CA LEU A 165 -3.17 12.66 8.26
C LEU A 165 -2.03 11.97 9.03
N ILE A 166 -0.82 12.54 8.98
CA ILE A 166 0.33 12.00 9.70
C ILE A 166 0.08 12.03 11.22
N ASN A 167 -0.43 13.14 11.76
CA ASN A 167 -0.75 13.27 13.16
C ASN A 167 -1.83 12.24 13.59
N TYR A 168 -2.87 12.08 12.79
CA TYR A 168 -3.91 11.08 13.04
C TYR A 168 -3.33 9.66 13.14
N LEU A 169 -2.51 9.26 12.16
CA LEU A 169 -1.89 7.94 12.13
C LEU A 169 -0.90 7.71 13.29
N ARG A 170 -0.10 8.73 13.64
CA ARG A 170 0.86 8.65 14.76
C ARG A 170 0.17 8.51 16.11
N ASN A 171 -0.99 9.16 16.31
CA ASN A 171 -1.77 9.02 17.54
C ASN A 171 -2.29 7.58 17.75
N ASP A 172 -2.47 6.82 16.67
CA ASP A 172 -2.81 5.40 16.69
C ASP A 172 -1.58 4.47 16.63
N ASN A 173 -0.37 5.00 16.87
CA ASN A 173 0.91 4.29 16.85
C ASN A 173 1.23 3.62 15.50
N ILE A 174 0.77 4.19 14.40
CA ILE A 174 1.10 3.73 13.06
C ILE A 174 2.42 4.35 12.62
N LEU A 175 3.35 3.52 12.16
CA LEU A 175 4.60 3.98 11.54
C LEU A 175 4.28 4.56 10.16
N VAL A 176 4.64 5.81 9.94
CA VAL A 176 4.36 6.52 8.69
C VAL A 176 5.67 6.78 7.93
N HIS A 177 5.73 6.33 6.69
CA HIS A 177 6.76 6.69 5.72
C HIS A 177 6.17 7.64 4.68
N GLY A 178 6.96 8.61 4.22
CA GLY A 178 6.66 9.42 3.05
C GLY A 178 7.63 9.08 1.92
N THR A 179 7.15 9.06 0.67
CA THR A 179 8.01 9.01 -0.51
C THR A 179 8.10 10.38 -1.14
N VAL A 180 9.30 10.74 -1.60
CA VAL A 180 9.58 11.96 -2.36
C VAL A 180 10.32 11.57 -3.63
N VAL A 181 9.96 12.17 -4.76
CA VAL A 181 10.63 12.02 -6.05
C VAL A 181 11.32 13.33 -6.36
N ILE A 182 12.63 13.30 -6.52
CA ILE A 182 13.47 14.49 -6.74
C ILE A 182 14.13 14.38 -8.12
N GLY A 183 14.34 15.55 -8.78
CA GLY A 183 15.03 15.64 -10.04
C GLY A 183 14.12 15.62 -11.26
N MET A 184 12.92 16.14 -11.15
CA MET A 184 12.05 16.37 -12.30
C MET A 184 12.59 17.50 -13.19
N PRO A 185 12.33 17.46 -14.52
CA PRO A 185 12.98 18.41 -15.46
C PRO A 185 12.78 19.90 -15.17
N ASN A 186 11.65 20.30 -14.57
CA ASN A 186 11.32 21.70 -14.28
C ASN A 186 11.36 22.01 -12.77
N GLU A 187 11.88 21.11 -11.96
CA GLU A 187 11.96 21.26 -10.50
C GLU A 187 13.13 22.15 -10.12
N SER A 188 12.88 23.19 -9.35
CA SER A 188 13.91 24.07 -8.80
C SER A 188 14.40 23.57 -7.43
N ILE A 189 15.48 24.14 -6.94
CA ILE A 189 15.99 23.84 -5.58
C ILE A 189 14.96 24.23 -4.54
N GLU A 190 14.29 25.37 -4.72
CA GLU A 190 13.22 25.81 -3.83
C GLU A 190 12.04 24.82 -3.80
N ASP A 191 11.67 24.26 -4.96
CA ASP A 191 10.63 23.20 -5.03
C ASP A 191 11.02 21.94 -4.22
N ILE A 192 12.32 21.62 -4.19
CA ILE A 192 12.86 20.48 -3.41
C ILE A 192 12.85 20.79 -1.90
N GLU A 193 13.22 22.03 -1.52
CA GLU A 193 13.27 22.47 -0.13
C GLU A 193 11.87 22.58 0.51
N ASP A 194 10.83 22.78 -0.29
CA ASP A 194 9.42 22.76 0.14
C ASP A 194 8.92 21.34 0.51
N GLY A 195 9.64 20.28 0.12
CA GLY A 195 9.30 18.87 0.36
C GLY A 195 9.88 18.30 1.62
#